data_5592f8e0bff2aa4862fb1924a7dd12d8
#
_entry.id   5592f8e0bff2aa4862fb1924a7dd12d8
#
_cell.length_a   1.000
_cell.length_b   1.000
_cell.length_c   1.000
_cell.angle_alpha   90.00
_cell.angle_beta   90.00
_cell.angle_gamma   90.00
#
_symmetry.space_group_name_H-M   'P 1'
#
loop_
_entity.id
_entity.type
_entity.pdbx_description
1 polymer ?
#
loop_
_entity_poly.entity_id
_entity_poly.type
_entity_poly.pdbx_seq_one_letter_code
_entity_poly.pdbx_strand_id
1 'polypeptide(L)'
;MLKYCLKKIGQLAIVMLLISFFSFAIIDLAPGDISSMYLTPDMTEAERQLITEKLGLDKSMPEQYWGWLTEALQGNFGVSLSYNTPVAPMLLRRLPSTILLMGVSLLVSLALAIPLGLIAGYKKNTWADNLISSFAYFGMSIPSFYFGMLMIILFTATLHWLPSSGMPSVGVDT
;
A
#
# COMPACT_ATOMS: atom_id res chain seq x y z
N MET A 1 8.70 -30.38 4.82
CA MET A 1 8.02 -29.27 4.17
C MET A 1 7.04 -28.57 5.10
N LEU A 2 6.03 -29.24 5.65
CA LEU A 2 4.98 -28.63 6.51
C LEU A 2 5.56 -27.87 7.72
N LYS A 3 6.48 -28.48 8.48
CA LYS A 3 7.14 -27.82 9.64
C LYS A 3 7.87 -26.53 9.24
N TYR A 4 8.49 -26.50 8.06
CA TYR A 4 9.15 -25.30 7.54
C TYR A 4 8.12 -24.20 7.21
N CYS A 5 7.04 -24.55 6.53
CA CYS A 5 5.97 -23.59 6.20
C CYS A 5 5.32 -23.03 7.49
N LEU A 6 5.00 -23.88 8.47
CA LEU A 6 4.45 -23.43 9.74
C LEU A 6 5.40 -22.48 10.49
N LYS A 7 6.71 -22.81 10.51
CA LYS A 7 7.70 -21.92 11.11
C LYS A 7 7.76 -20.57 10.39
N LYS A 8 7.69 -20.56 9.06
CA LYS A 8 7.70 -19.32 8.27
C LYS A 8 6.45 -18.48 8.49
N ILE A 9 5.27 -19.13 8.54
CA ILE A 9 4.00 -18.45 8.85
C ILE A 9 4.07 -17.82 10.24
N GLY A 10 4.55 -18.55 11.24
CA GLY A 10 4.72 -18.01 12.59
C GLY A 10 5.68 -16.83 12.64
N GLN A 11 6.81 -16.89 11.92
CA GLN A 11 7.73 -15.77 11.80
C GLN A 11 7.08 -14.55 11.14
N LEU A 12 6.32 -14.75 10.04
CA LEU A 12 5.61 -13.67 9.37
C LEU A 12 4.55 -13.04 10.30
N ALA A 13 3.80 -13.84 11.03
CA ALA A 13 2.80 -13.34 11.98
C ALA A 13 3.44 -12.44 13.06
N ILE A 14 4.57 -12.87 13.63
CA ILE A 14 5.31 -12.06 14.62
C ILE A 14 5.80 -10.75 14.00
N VAL A 15 6.39 -10.80 12.80
CA VAL A 15 6.85 -9.60 12.10
C VAL A 15 5.69 -8.65 11.79
N MET A 16 4.55 -9.17 11.34
CA MET A 16 3.36 -8.35 11.08
C MET A 16 2.82 -7.69 12.36
N LEU A 17 2.79 -8.41 13.48
CA LEU A 17 2.40 -7.85 14.77
C LEU A 17 3.36 -6.76 15.23
N LEU A 18 4.65 -6.96 15.09
CA LEU A 18 5.64 -5.93 15.43
C LEU A 18 5.48 -4.69 14.56
N ILE A 19 5.38 -4.85 13.23
CA ILE A 19 5.20 -3.74 12.30
C ILE A 19 3.91 -2.97 12.63
N SER A 20 2.79 -3.66 12.85
CA SER A 20 1.52 -3.01 13.16
C SER A 20 1.57 -2.28 14.50
N PHE A 21 2.21 -2.86 15.52
CA PHE A 21 2.38 -2.23 16.81
C PHE A 21 3.24 -0.96 16.72
N PHE A 22 4.40 -1.04 16.07
CA PHE A 22 5.26 0.14 15.90
C PHE A 22 4.61 1.20 15.02
N SER A 23 3.88 0.82 13.99
CA SER A 23 3.12 1.77 13.16
C SER A 23 2.06 2.49 13.98
N PHE A 24 1.31 1.76 14.83
CA PHE A 24 0.32 2.33 15.73
C PHE A 24 0.99 3.29 16.74
N ALA A 25 2.09 2.88 17.35
CA ALA A 25 2.85 3.69 18.30
C ALA A 25 3.39 4.99 17.66
N ILE A 26 3.88 4.92 16.42
CA ILE A 26 4.38 6.11 15.71
C ILE A 26 3.23 7.08 15.42
N ILE A 27 2.06 6.58 15.08
CA ILE A 27 0.88 7.41 14.83
C ILE A 27 0.39 8.06 16.15
N ASP A 28 0.39 7.31 17.24
CA ASP A 28 0.00 7.81 18.56
C ASP A 28 0.97 8.88 19.10
N LEU A 29 2.26 8.75 18.78
CA LEU A 29 3.30 9.72 19.14
C LEU A 29 3.38 10.91 18.18
N ALA A 30 2.68 10.87 17.04
CA ALA A 30 2.71 11.97 16.08
C ALA A 30 2.12 13.25 16.69
N PRO A 31 2.76 14.42 16.46
CA PRO A 31 2.22 15.67 16.94
C PRO A 31 0.87 15.97 16.28
N GLY A 32 -0.19 15.93 17.07
CA GLY A 32 -1.57 16.08 16.65
C GLY A 32 -2.44 15.16 17.50
N ASP A 33 -3.17 15.72 18.41
CA ASP A 33 -4.08 14.96 19.27
C ASP A 33 -5.20 14.37 18.39
N ILE A 34 -5.19 13.04 18.22
CA ILE A 34 -6.24 12.32 17.47
C ILE A 34 -7.61 12.64 18.09
N SER A 35 -7.67 12.88 19.40
CA SER A 35 -8.89 13.30 20.08
C SER A 35 -9.41 14.63 19.56
N SER A 36 -8.52 15.55 19.18
CA SER A 36 -8.91 16.86 18.63
C SER A 36 -9.65 16.79 17.29
N MET A 37 -9.49 15.69 16.55
CA MET A 37 -10.23 15.46 15.29
C MET A 37 -11.68 15.02 15.53
N TYR A 38 -11.95 14.43 16.70
CA TYR A 38 -13.29 14.00 17.11
C TYR A 38 -13.96 14.97 18.06
N LEU A 39 -13.17 15.77 18.79
CA LEU A 39 -13.64 16.71 19.79
C LEU A 39 -13.66 18.13 19.20
N THR A 40 -14.83 18.57 18.78
CA THR A 40 -15.00 19.96 18.31
C THR A 40 -15.11 20.94 19.49
N PRO A 41 -14.69 22.22 19.32
CA PRO A 41 -14.77 23.21 20.39
C PRO A 41 -16.19 23.44 20.95
N ASP A 42 -17.21 23.18 20.15
CA ASP A 42 -18.62 23.42 20.49
C ASP A 42 -19.26 22.27 21.28
N MET A 43 -18.55 21.18 21.53
CA MET A 43 -19.05 20.03 22.29
C MET A 43 -19.07 20.32 23.79
N THR A 44 -20.13 19.86 24.46
CA THR A 44 -20.21 19.85 25.91
C THR A 44 -19.24 18.86 26.53
N GLU A 45 -18.85 19.08 27.80
CA GLU A 45 -17.96 18.17 28.53
C GLU A 45 -18.51 16.75 28.62
N ALA A 46 -19.83 16.59 28.71
CA ALA A 46 -20.48 15.27 28.73
C ALA A 46 -20.35 14.55 27.38
N GLU A 47 -20.49 15.25 26.27
CA GLU A 47 -20.29 14.69 24.92
C GLU A 47 -18.84 14.32 24.68
N ARG A 48 -17.90 15.13 25.14
CA ARG A 48 -16.47 14.85 25.07
C ARG A 48 -16.11 13.58 25.83
N GLN A 49 -16.58 13.43 27.06
CA GLN A 49 -16.37 12.23 27.87
C GLN A 49 -16.94 10.98 27.20
N LEU A 50 -18.15 11.04 26.68
CA LEU A 50 -18.78 9.95 25.95
C LEU A 50 -17.99 9.52 24.72
N ILE A 51 -17.47 10.47 23.95
CA ILE A 51 -16.66 10.17 22.75
C ILE A 51 -15.31 9.59 23.14
N THR A 52 -14.66 10.17 24.15
CA THR A 52 -13.37 9.70 24.68
C THR A 52 -13.47 8.26 25.18
N GLU A 53 -14.48 7.94 25.96
CA GLU A 53 -14.74 6.59 26.47
C GLU A 53 -15.12 5.64 25.33
N LYS A 54 -16.01 6.05 24.43
CA LYS A 54 -16.48 5.23 23.30
C LYS A 54 -15.35 4.88 22.32
N LEU A 55 -14.42 5.79 22.09
CA LEU A 55 -13.26 5.58 21.25
C LEU A 55 -12.05 4.99 22.00
N GLY A 56 -12.15 4.89 23.35
CA GLY A 56 -11.09 4.37 24.21
C GLY A 56 -9.85 5.26 24.23
N LEU A 57 -10.00 6.56 24.00
CA LEU A 57 -8.89 7.52 24.00
C LEU A 57 -8.33 7.77 25.40
N ASP A 58 -9.06 7.38 26.43
CA ASP A 58 -8.66 7.39 27.83
C ASP A 58 -7.77 6.22 28.25
N LYS A 59 -7.67 5.20 27.38
CA LYS A 59 -6.88 3.97 27.66
C LYS A 59 -5.40 4.18 27.33
N SER A 60 -4.57 3.35 27.96
CA SER A 60 -3.15 3.32 27.60
C SER A 60 -2.95 2.87 26.13
N MET A 61 -1.89 3.34 25.48
CA MET A 61 -1.58 3.01 24.06
C MET A 61 -1.59 1.48 23.79
N PRO A 62 -1.03 0.60 24.64
CA PRO A 62 -1.12 -0.85 24.42
C PRO A 62 -2.55 -1.39 24.47
N GLU A 63 -3.42 -0.82 25.31
CA GLU A 63 -4.83 -1.21 25.38
C GLU A 63 -5.61 -0.74 24.16
N GLN A 64 -5.34 0.46 23.68
CA GLN A 64 -5.89 0.98 22.42
C GLN A 64 -5.46 0.10 21.23
N TYR A 65 -4.17 -0.24 21.14
CA TYR A 65 -3.66 -1.13 20.10
C TYR A 65 -4.34 -2.50 20.15
N TRP A 66 -4.50 -3.08 21.32
CA TRP A 66 -5.15 -4.40 21.46
C TRP A 66 -6.63 -4.36 21.07
N GLY A 67 -7.33 -3.31 21.46
CA GLY A 67 -8.70 -3.05 21.01
C GLY A 67 -8.81 -2.95 19.51
N TRP A 68 -7.97 -2.11 18.88
CA TRP A 68 -7.91 -1.98 17.42
C TRP A 68 -7.56 -3.31 16.73
N LEU A 69 -6.59 -4.05 17.23
CA LEU A 69 -6.18 -5.32 16.64
C LEU A 69 -7.31 -6.36 16.66
N THR A 70 -8.04 -6.46 17.76
CA THR A 70 -9.17 -7.40 17.86
C THR A 70 -10.31 -7.06 16.91
N GLU A 71 -10.61 -5.78 16.70
CA GLU A 71 -11.58 -5.34 15.72
C GLU A 71 -11.08 -5.55 14.28
N ALA A 72 -9.82 -5.25 14.02
CA ALA A 72 -9.21 -5.44 12.72
C ALA A 72 -9.22 -6.91 12.29
N LEU A 73 -9.00 -7.86 13.20
CA LEU A 73 -9.10 -9.29 12.96
C LEU A 73 -10.54 -9.75 12.63
N GLN A 74 -11.55 -8.98 13.01
CA GLN A 74 -12.96 -9.19 12.65
C GLN A 74 -13.35 -8.46 11.34
N GLY A 75 -12.40 -7.78 10.70
CA GLY A 75 -12.62 -7.01 9.46
C GLY A 75 -13.07 -5.57 9.69
N ASN A 76 -13.16 -5.12 10.94
CA ASN A 76 -13.44 -3.73 11.26
C ASN A 76 -12.13 -2.93 11.40
N PHE A 77 -11.77 -2.19 10.36
CA PHE A 77 -10.59 -1.32 10.35
C PHE A 77 -10.91 0.12 10.79
N GLY A 78 -12.09 0.35 11.35
CA GLY A 78 -12.54 1.66 11.78
C GLY A 78 -12.99 2.58 10.63
N VAL A 79 -13.04 3.87 10.92
CA VAL A 79 -13.47 4.92 10.00
C VAL A 79 -12.28 5.79 9.61
N SER A 80 -12.15 6.10 8.34
CA SER A 80 -11.13 7.02 7.84
C SER A 80 -11.44 8.45 8.27
N LEU A 81 -10.53 9.08 8.99
CA LEU A 81 -10.66 10.47 9.43
C LEU A 81 -10.75 11.45 8.26
N SER A 82 -10.00 11.21 7.19
CA SER A 82 -9.97 12.10 6.02
C SER A 82 -11.23 12.00 5.14
N TYR A 83 -11.86 10.82 5.06
CA TYR A 83 -12.99 10.57 4.18
C TYR A 83 -14.31 10.36 4.92
N ASN A 84 -14.27 10.26 6.25
CA ASN A 84 -15.41 9.99 7.13
C ASN A 84 -16.25 8.77 6.68
N THR A 85 -15.58 7.73 6.20
CA THR A 85 -16.17 6.50 5.66
C THR A 85 -15.46 5.27 6.22
N PRO A 86 -16.16 4.11 6.36
CA PRO A 86 -15.51 2.88 6.80
C PRO A 86 -14.33 2.49 5.91
N VAL A 87 -13.21 2.11 6.54
CA VAL A 87 -11.95 1.78 5.84
C VAL A 87 -12.06 0.50 5.03
N ALA A 88 -12.74 -0.54 5.54
CA ALA A 88 -12.84 -1.83 4.87
C ALA A 88 -13.45 -1.74 3.45
N PRO A 89 -14.60 -1.11 3.22
CA PRO A 89 -15.15 -0.93 1.88
C PRO A 89 -14.24 -0.11 0.96
N MET A 90 -13.54 0.90 1.51
CA MET A 90 -12.61 1.72 0.74
C MET A 90 -11.43 0.90 0.23
N LEU A 91 -10.86 0.05 1.09
CA LEU A 91 -9.79 -0.88 0.69
C LEU A 91 -10.27 -1.85 -0.37
N LEU A 92 -11.43 -2.49 -0.16
CA LEU A 92 -11.99 -3.47 -1.10
C LEU A 92 -12.27 -2.88 -2.49
N ARG A 93 -12.65 -1.61 -2.59
CA ARG A 93 -12.82 -0.92 -3.87
C ARG A 93 -11.50 -0.66 -4.61
N ARG A 94 -10.41 -0.42 -3.88
CA ARG A 94 -9.10 -0.11 -4.48
C ARG A 94 -8.24 -1.34 -4.77
N LEU A 95 -8.44 -2.42 -4.02
CA LEU A 95 -7.67 -3.66 -4.15
C LEU A 95 -7.71 -4.26 -5.56
N PRO A 96 -8.86 -4.40 -6.26
CA PRO A 96 -8.91 -4.99 -7.59
C PRO A 96 -8.04 -4.25 -8.60
N SER A 97 -8.10 -2.92 -8.61
CA SER A 97 -7.28 -2.09 -9.50
C SER A 97 -5.79 -2.22 -9.20
N THR A 98 -5.43 -2.27 -7.93
CA THR A 98 -4.05 -2.47 -7.49
C THR A 98 -3.53 -3.85 -7.91
N ILE A 99 -4.31 -4.91 -7.65
CA ILE A 99 -3.94 -6.28 -8.01
C ILE A 99 -3.82 -6.43 -9.54
N LEU A 100 -4.73 -5.84 -10.31
CA LEU A 100 -4.68 -5.85 -11.76
C LEU A 100 -3.40 -5.17 -12.26
N LEU A 101 -3.13 -3.96 -11.79
CA LEU A 101 -1.97 -3.19 -12.22
C LEU A 101 -0.66 -3.90 -11.85
N MET A 102 -0.53 -4.34 -10.62
CA MET A 102 0.68 -5.06 -10.16
C MET A 102 0.82 -6.41 -10.85
N GLY A 103 -0.27 -7.14 -11.03
CA GLY A 103 -0.27 -8.45 -11.71
C GLY A 103 0.15 -8.33 -13.16
N VAL A 104 -0.44 -7.40 -13.90
CA VAL A 104 -0.06 -7.16 -15.31
C VAL A 104 1.38 -6.70 -15.41
N SER A 105 1.81 -5.76 -14.56
CA SER A 105 3.21 -5.29 -14.53
C SER A 105 4.20 -6.42 -14.25
N LEU A 106 3.87 -7.30 -13.30
CA LEU A 106 4.69 -8.47 -12.98
C LEU A 106 4.77 -9.42 -14.16
N LEU A 107 3.64 -9.75 -14.79
CA LEU A 107 3.61 -10.66 -15.96
C LEU A 107 4.42 -10.11 -17.12
N VAL A 108 4.26 -8.82 -17.45
CA VAL A 108 5.05 -8.16 -18.50
C VAL A 108 6.54 -8.17 -18.16
N SER A 109 6.88 -7.84 -16.91
CA SER A 109 8.28 -7.87 -16.45
C SER A 109 8.91 -9.26 -16.59
N LEU A 110 8.20 -10.32 -16.16
CA LEU A 110 8.69 -11.68 -16.28
C LEU A 110 8.78 -12.14 -17.76
N ALA A 111 7.79 -11.79 -18.57
CA ALA A 111 7.77 -12.13 -19.99
C ALA A 111 8.93 -11.50 -20.77
N LEU A 112 9.42 -10.34 -20.33
CA LEU A 112 10.60 -9.68 -20.90
C LEU A 112 11.91 -10.14 -20.24
N ALA A 113 11.96 -10.17 -18.93
CA ALA A 113 13.19 -10.44 -18.19
C ALA A 113 13.70 -11.88 -18.39
N ILE A 114 12.79 -12.87 -18.40
CA ILE A 114 13.20 -14.27 -18.54
C ILE A 114 13.85 -14.53 -19.91
N PRO A 115 13.24 -14.21 -21.07
CA PRO A 115 13.88 -14.46 -22.36
C PRO A 115 15.16 -13.65 -22.55
N LEU A 116 15.15 -12.36 -22.16
CA LEU A 116 16.34 -11.52 -22.29
C LEU A 116 17.48 -12.02 -21.40
N GLY A 117 17.19 -12.41 -20.16
CA GLY A 117 18.18 -12.99 -19.26
C GLY A 117 18.75 -14.30 -19.75
N LEU A 118 17.92 -15.19 -20.33
CA LEU A 118 18.37 -16.43 -20.95
C LEU A 118 19.26 -16.18 -22.18
N ILE A 119 18.91 -15.23 -23.04
CA ILE A 119 19.71 -14.85 -24.21
C ILE A 119 21.05 -14.29 -23.77
N ALA A 120 21.07 -13.38 -22.80
CA ALA A 120 22.31 -12.81 -22.27
C ALA A 120 23.20 -13.88 -21.64
N GLY A 121 22.62 -14.78 -20.82
CA GLY A 121 23.36 -15.87 -20.19
C GLY A 121 23.91 -16.89 -21.20
N TYR A 122 23.14 -17.27 -22.22
CA TYR A 122 23.56 -18.19 -23.27
C TYR A 122 24.65 -17.59 -24.18
N LYS A 123 24.49 -16.30 -24.52
CA LYS A 123 25.42 -15.55 -25.37
C LYS A 123 26.40 -14.68 -24.56
N LYS A 124 26.86 -15.16 -23.44
CA LYS A 124 27.78 -14.46 -22.54
C LYS A 124 28.99 -13.88 -23.28
N ASN A 125 29.36 -12.65 -22.95
CA ASN A 125 30.46 -11.88 -23.55
C ASN A 125 30.31 -11.59 -25.05
N THR A 126 29.11 -11.71 -25.61
CA THR A 126 28.84 -11.33 -27.00
C THR A 126 28.18 -9.93 -27.04
N TRP A 127 28.03 -9.38 -28.23
CA TRP A 127 27.33 -8.13 -28.47
C TRP A 127 25.88 -8.14 -27.91
N ALA A 128 25.17 -9.26 -28.01
CA ALA A 128 23.81 -9.40 -27.50
C ALA A 128 23.76 -9.30 -25.95
N ASP A 129 24.67 -9.94 -25.26
CA ASP A 129 24.81 -9.84 -23.80
C ASP A 129 25.12 -8.40 -23.39
N ASN A 130 26.12 -7.78 -24.04
CA ASN A 130 26.48 -6.40 -23.75
C ASN A 130 25.31 -5.40 -23.96
N LEU A 131 24.53 -5.59 -25.02
CA LEU A 131 23.38 -4.73 -25.31
C LEU A 131 22.27 -4.90 -24.24
N ILE A 132 21.91 -6.15 -23.93
CA ILE A 132 20.85 -6.44 -22.92
C ILE A 132 21.26 -5.92 -21.55
N SER A 133 22.51 -6.18 -21.15
CA SER A 133 23.05 -5.72 -19.87
C SER A 133 23.12 -4.20 -19.79
N SER A 134 23.57 -3.54 -20.86
CA SER A 134 23.63 -2.08 -20.93
C SER A 134 22.25 -1.46 -20.81
N PHE A 135 21.24 -2.03 -21.49
CA PHE A 135 19.86 -1.57 -21.39
C PHE A 135 19.28 -1.76 -19.99
N ALA A 136 19.59 -2.89 -19.35
CA ALA A 136 19.17 -3.14 -17.97
C ALA A 136 19.82 -2.16 -16.99
N TYR A 137 21.12 -1.91 -17.07
CA TYR A 137 21.81 -0.93 -16.26
C TYR A 137 21.30 0.51 -16.48
N PHE A 138 21.04 0.87 -17.74
CA PHE A 138 20.45 2.16 -18.07
C PHE A 138 19.08 2.33 -17.41
N GLY A 139 18.21 1.31 -17.51
CA GLY A 139 16.89 1.33 -16.87
C GLY A 139 16.97 1.42 -15.34
N MET A 140 17.92 0.73 -14.72
CA MET A 140 18.15 0.81 -13.27
C MET A 140 18.70 2.17 -12.80
N SER A 141 19.38 2.90 -13.68
CA SER A 141 19.96 4.21 -13.36
C SER A 141 18.92 5.34 -13.33
N ILE A 142 17.77 5.13 -13.96
CA ILE A 142 16.70 6.12 -13.99
C ILE A 142 15.80 5.94 -12.76
N PRO A 143 15.59 6.99 -11.93
CA PRO A 143 14.63 6.93 -10.84
C PRO A 143 13.23 6.56 -11.35
N SER A 144 12.57 5.58 -10.73
CA SER A 144 11.29 5.02 -11.20
C SER A 144 10.18 6.07 -11.29
N PHE A 145 10.13 7.04 -10.36
CA PHE A 145 9.16 8.14 -10.39
C PHE A 145 9.38 9.04 -11.61
N TYR A 146 10.64 9.35 -11.95
CA TYR A 146 10.98 10.18 -13.10
C TYR A 146 10.62 9.48 -14.40
N PHE A 147 10.96 8.20 -14.53
CA PHE A 147 10.56 7.38 -15.67
C PHE A 147 9.03 7.32 -15.82
N GLY A 148 8.31 7.14 -14.71
CA GLY A 148 6.85 7.17 -14.71
C GLY A 148 6.28 8.50 -15.22
N MET A 149 6.83 9.64 -14.77
CA MET A 149 6.43 10.95 -15.27
C MET A 149 6.68 11.12 -16.78
N LEU A 150 7.85 10.68 -17.26
CA LEU A 150 8.15 10.73 -18.71
C LEU A 150 7.16 9.88 -19.51
N MET A 151 6.80 8.70 -19.03
CA MET A 151 5.81 7.84 -19.69
C MET A 151 4.41 8.48 -19.70
N ILE A 152 3.99 9.13 -18.62
CA ILE A 152 2.72 9.88 -18.58
C ILE A 152 2.76 11.01 -19.64
N ILE A 153 3.80 11.81 -19.68
CA ILE A 153 3.95 12.89 -20.66
C ILE A 153 3.90 12.33 -22.09
N LEU A 154 4.65 11.27 -22.36
CA LEU A 154 4.72 10.66 -23.67
C LEU A 154 3.35 10.09 -24.11
N PHE A 155 2.75 9.23 -23.30
CA PHE A 155 1.53 8.53 -23.71
C PHE A 155 0.26 9.37 -23.57
N THR A 156 0.24 10.34 -22.67
CA THR A 156 -0.92 11.19 -22.45
C THR A 156 -0.85 12.49 -23.22
N ALA A 157 0.24 13.27 -23.03
CA ALA A 157 0.31 14.61 -23.57
C ALA A 157 0.76 14.62 -25.04
N THR A 158 1.63 13.70 -25.45
CA THR A 158 2.20 13.66 -26.81
C THR A 158 1.41 12.72 -27.73
N LEU A 159 1.20 11.48 -27.30
CA LEU A 159 0.56 10.46 -28.14
C LEU A 159 -0.97 10.42 -27.95
N HIS A 160 -1.51 10.96 -26.89
CA HIS A 160 -2.94 10.96 -26.53
C HIS A 160 -3.55 9.54 -26.51
N TRP A 161 -2.76 8.52 -26.16
CA TRP A 161 -3.20 7.12 -26.12
C TRP A 161 -3.86 6.76 -24.80
N LEU A 162 -3.42 7.37 -23.70
CA LEU A 162 -3.85 7.02 -22.36
C LEU A 162 -4.31 8.27 -21.59
N PRO A 163 -5.23 8.12 -20.63
CA PRO A 163 -5.63 9.20 -19.74
C PRO A 163 -4.49 9.60 -18.80
N SER A 164 -4.49 10.86 -18.36
CA SER A 164 -3.45 11.40 -17.46
C SER A 164 -3.52 10.84 -16.04
N SER A 165 -4.68 10.43 -15.60
CA SER A 165 -4.91 9.91 -14.24
C SER A 165 -6.21 9.14 -14.16
N GLY A 166 -6.30 8.31 -13.12
CA GLY A 166 -7.49 7.55 -12.81
C GLY A 166 -7.58 6.22 -13.54
N MET A 167 -8.12 5.22 -12.84
CA MET A 167 -8.74 4.07 -13.47
C MET A 167 -10.24 4.32 -13.45
N PRO A 168 -10.98 4.07 -14.55
CA PRO A 168 -12.42 4.04 -14.48
C PRO A 168 -12.79 3.02 -13.39
N SER A 169 -13.61 3.44 -12.42
CA SER A 169 -14.13 2.55 -11.41
C SER A 169 -14.93 1.45 -12.12
N VAL A 170 -14.39 0.23 -12.11
CA VAL A 170 -15.12 -0.92 -12.63
C VAL A 170 -16.39 -1.05 -11.78
N GLY A 171 -17.54 -0.63 -12.32
CA GLY A 171 -18.83 -0.84 -11.69
C GLY A 171 -19.45 0.32 -10.90
N VAL A 172 -19.07 1.58 -11.16
CA VAL A 172 -19.86 2.74 -10.71
C VAL A 172 -20.33 3.46 -11.97
N ASP A 173 -21.50 3.08 -12.44
CA ASP A 173 -22.28 3.92 -13.34
C ASP A 173 -22.59 5.22 -12.59
N THR A 174 -22.27 6.34 -13.24
CA THR A 174 -22.57 7.71 -12.84
C THR A 174 -24.07 7.93 -12.68
#